data_d852a683fe61777e5356281b7d92e6e2
#
_entry.id   d852a683fe61777e5356281b7d92e6e2
#
_cell.length_a   1.000
_cell.length_b   1.000
_cell.length_c   1.000
_cell.angle_alpha   90.00
_cell.angle_beta   90.00
_cell.angle_gamma   90.00
#
_symmetry.space_group_name_H-M   'P 1'
#
loop_
_entity.id
_entity.type
_entity.pdbx_description
1 polymer ?
#
loop_
_entity_poly.entity_id
_entity_poly.type
_entity_poly.pdbx_seq_one_letter_code
_entity_poly.pdbx_strand_id
1 'polypeptide(L)'
;GEDIDLSYKSLKSGYDNYYYGDVSVIHYKGESTRKDEVYLRRFYGAMQIFYNKHFKKNSLFDFLIYLGIKWMVLFNSAHKITPKKPSLSLLFSKDPDQKLVEKLNPVIASSFDEVRAGNEVIFDAAGTSFKSIIDHMQFFSEQQCLFKIQPKNCSYIIGSSSTDTKGEVIQF
;
A
#
# COMPACT_ATOMS: atom_id res chain seq x y z
N GLY A 1 -6.03 10.78 -9.26
CA GLY A 1 -6.28 11.75 -10.34
C GLY A 1 -5.75 13.14 -10.01
N GLU A 2 -5.75 13.45 -8.72
CA GLU A 2 -5.30 14.75 -8.20
C GLU A 2 -3.81 15.01 -8.48
N ASP A 3 -2.99 14.01 -8.37
CA ASP A 3 -1.54 14.11 -8.60
C ASP A 3 -1.23 14.53 -10.04
N ILE A 4 -1.92 13.91 -11.00
CA ILE A 4 -1.76 14.21 -12.44
C ILE A 4 -2.30 15.62 -12.72
N ASP A 5 -3.45 15.99 -12.15
CA ASP A 5 -4.06 17.32 -12.34
C ASP A 5 -3.16 18.43 -11.76
N LEU A 6 -2.58 18.20 -10.58
CA LEU A 6 -1.66 19.13 -9.95
C LEU A 6 -0.38 19.29 -10.76
N SER A 7 0.25 18.17 -11.14
CA SER A 7 1.48 18.18 -11.96
C SER A 7 1.27 18.87 -13.31
N TYR A 8 0.13 18.62 -13.95
CA TYR A 8 -0.18 19.26 -15.24
C TYR A 8 -0.44 20.77 -15.11
N LYS A 9 -1.10 21.19 -14.03
CA LYS A 9 -1.30 22.62 -13.76
C LYS A 9 0.02 23.32 -13.46
N SER A 10 0.91 22.69 -12.70
CA SER A 10 2.25 23.19 -12.41
C SER A 10 2.99 23.48 -13.73
N LEU A 11 3.05 22.49 -14.64
CA LEU A 11 3.68 22.64 -15.96
C LEU A 11 3.02 23.77 -16.78
N LYS A 12 1.68 23.85 -16.79
CA LYS A 12 0.97 24.94 -17.50
C LYS A 12 1.24 26.33 -16.94
N SER A 13 1.58 26.40 -15.65
CA SER A 13 1.92 27.66 -14.99
C SER A 13 3.40 28.03 -15.13
N GLY A 14 4.18 27.25 -15.91
CA GLY A 14 5.59 27.53 -16.19
C GLY A 14 6.55 26.98 -15.15
N TYR A 15 6.08 26.07 -14.25
CA TYR A 15 6.93 25.40 -13.29
C TYR A 15 7.32 24.02 -13.79
N ASP A 16 8.51 23.54 -13.43
CA ASP A 16 8.97 22.19 -13.66
C ASP A 16 8.53 21.25 -12.54
N ASN A 17 8.29 19.99 -12.90
CA ASN A 17 8.05 18.92 -11.94
C ASN A 17 9.34 18.10 -11.80
N TYR A 18 9.75 17.85 -10.56
CA TYR A 18 10.93 17.07 -10.24
C TYR A 18 10.53 15.81 -9.50
N TYR A 19 11.16 14.69 -9.86
CA TYR A 19 11.09 13.45 -9.10
C TYR A 19 12.32 13.38 -8.18
N TYR A 20 12.06 13.29 -6.87
CA TYR A 20 13.11 13.11 -5.87
C TYR A 20 13.16 11.65 -5.43
N GLY A 21 14.15 10.90 -5.92
CA GLY A 21 14.28 9.45 -5.73
C GLY A 21 14.94 9.00 -4.44
N ASP A 22 15.54 9.92 -3.67
CA ASP A 22 16.33 9.58 -2.46
C ASP A 22 15.45 9.35 -1.21
N VAL A 23 14.13 9.49 -1.34
CA VAL A 23 13.17 9.27 -0.26
C VAL A 23 12.31 8.05 -0.55
N SER A 24 12.30 7.11 0.38
CA SER A 24 11.38 5.98 0.38
C SER A 24 10.30 6.17 1.44
N VAL A 25 9.06 5.83 1.10
CA VAL A 25 7.91 5.92 2.00
C VAL A 25 7.14 4.62 2.03
N ILE A 26 6.51 4.32 3.17
CA ILE A 26 5.56 3.23 3.27
C ILE A 26 4.18 3.80 2.94
N HIS A 27 3.57 3.31 1.86
CA HIS A 27 2.23 3.69 1.47
C HIS A 27 1.24 2.59 1.85
N TYR A 28 0.48 2.82 2.91
CA TYR A 28 -0.62 1.94 3.29
C TYR A 28 -1.77 2.15 2.31
N LYS A 29 -1.91 1.24 1.37
CA LYS A 29 -2.95 1.32 0.35
C LYS A 29 -4.33 1.40 1.01
N GLY A 30 -5.06 2.45 0.69
CA GLY A 30 -6.41 2.69 1.15
C GLY A 30 -7.47 2.07 0.22
N GLU A 31 -8.43 2.88 -0.23
CA GLU A 31 -9.59 2.45 -1.01
C GLU A 31 -9.28 1.86 -2.39
N SER A 32 -8.10 2.13 -2.95
CA SER A 32 -7.73 1.78 -4.33
C SER A 32 -7.15 0.36 -4.49
N THR A 33 -7.16 -0.47 -3.46
CA THR A 33 -6.40 -1.72 -3.47
C THR A 33 -7.10 -2.86 -4.19
N ARG A 34 -8.43 -2.89 -4.21
CA ARG A 34 -9.17 -3.85 -5.01
C ARG A 34 -9.33 -3.31 -6.42
N LYS A 35 -8.69 -3.96 -7.39
CA LYS A 35 -8.91 -3.70 -8.82
C LYS A 35 -10.24 -4.31 -9.28
N ASP A 36 -11.31 -4.03 -8.52
CA ASP A 36 -12.66 -4.42 -8.87
C ASP A 36 -13.29 -3.42 -9.87
N GLU A 37 -14.52 -3.68 -10.26
CA GLU A 37 -15.26 -2.82 -11.19
C GLU A 37 -15.39 -1.38 -10.66
N VAL A 38 -15.53 -1.21 -9.35
CA VAL A 38 -15.65 0.11 -8.70
C VAL A 38 -14.33 0.88 -8.82
N TYR A 39 -13.20 0.20 -8.58
CA TYR A 39 -11.88 0.78 -8.78
C TYR A 39 -11.65 1.21 -10.23
N LEU A 40 -11.97 0.34 -11.18
CA LEU A 40 -11.81 0.65 -12.62
C LEU A 40 -12.66 1.86 -13.03
N ARG A 41 -13.92 1.90 -12.60
CA ARG A 41 -14.81 3.04 -12.87
C ARG A 41 -14.27 4.35 -12.26
N ARG A 42 -13.76 4.32 -11.03
CA ARG A 42 -13.16 5.49 -10.37
C ARG A 42 -11.89 5.95 -11.07
N PHE A 43 -11.00 5.01 -11.39
CA PHE A 43 -9.74 5.30 -12.06
C PHE A 43 -9.94 5.93 -13.44
N TYR A 44 -10.74 5.29 -14.28
CA TYR A 44 -11.02 5.82 -15.62
C TYR A 44 -11.92 7.06 -15.59
N GLY A 45 -12.85 7.14 -14.63
CA GLY A 45 -13.64 8.35 -14.41
C GLY A 45 -12.77 9.56 -14.04
N ALA A 46 -11.77 9.38 -13.18
CA ALA A 46 -10.80 10.43 -12.86
C ALA A 46 -9.97 10.85 -14.07
N MET A 47 -9.54 9.91 -14.91
CA MET A 47 -8.84 10.20 -16.17
C MET A 47 -9.74 10.97 -17.14
N GLN A 48 -11.01 10.61 -17.25
CA GLN A 48 -11.96 11.30 -18.12
C GLN A 48 -12.24 12.74 -17.63
N ILE A 49 -12.36 12.93 -16.30
CA ILE A 49 -12.50 14.28 -15.71
C ILE A 49 -11.26 15.13 -16.04
N PHE A 50 -10.06 14.58 -15.87
CA PHE A 50 -8.81 15.26 -16.21
C PHE A 50 -8.75 15.64 -17.69
N TYR A 51 -9.07 14.69 -18.58
CA TYR A 51 -9.10 14.92 -20.02
C TYR A 51 -10.09 16.03 -20.39
N ASN A 52 -11.33 15.94 -19.93
CA ASN A 52 -12.38 16.93 -20.20
C ASN A 52 -12.04 18.35 -19.69
N LYS A 53 -11.25 18.42 -18.63
CA LYS A 53 -10.83 19.68 -18.02
C LYS A 53 -9.71 20.37 -18.78
N HIS A 54 -8.78 19.61 -19.36
CA HIS A 54 -7.53 20.14 -19.90
C HIS A 54 -7.41 20.07 -21.41
N PHE A 55 -8.21 19.21 -22.06
CA PHE A 55 -8.12 18.99 -23.50
C PHE A 55 -9.44 19.27 -24.20
N LYS A 56 -9.37 19.58 -25.50
CA LYS A 56 -10.56 19.74 -26.33
C LYS A 56 -11.25 18.40 -26.50
N LYS A 57 -12.58 18.40 -26.36
CA LYS A 57 -13.38 17.19 -26.55
C LYS A 57 -13.22 16.64 -27.96
N ASN A 58 -12.95 15.35 -28.06
CA ASN A 58 -12.88 14.61 -29.31
C ASN A 58 -13.81 13.38 -29.17
N SER A 59 -14.94 13.41 -29.86
CA SER A 59 -15.97 12.39 -29.78
C SER A 59 -15.48 10.98 -30.13
N LEU A 60 -14.54 10.87 -31.07
CA LEU A 60 -13.93 9.59 -31.43
C LEU A 60 -13.06 9.04 -30.29
N PHE A 61 -12.27 9.89 -29.66
CA PHE A 61 -11.43 9.51 -28.54
C PHE A 61 -12.26 9.13 -27.32
N ASP A 62 -13.31 9.89 -27.01
CA ASP A 62 -14.26 9.59 -25.93
C ASP A 62 -14.94 8.22 -26.12
N PHE A 63 -15.30 7.90 -27.37
CA PHE A 63 -15.88 6.61 -27.73
C PHE A 63 -14.90 5.45 -27.57
N LEU A 64 -13.64 5.64 -27.97
CA LEU A 64 -12.59 4.62 -27.81
C LEU A 64 -12.26 4.36 -26.33
N ILE A 65 -12.22 5.40 -25.49
CA ILE A 65 -12.05 5.27 -24.04
C ILE A 65 -13.24 4.48 -23.45
N TYR A 66 -14.46 4.83 -23.80
CA TYR A 66 -15.66 4.14 -23.31
C TYR A 66 -15.65 2.65 -23.68
N LEU A 67 -15.30 2.30 -24.92
CA LEU A 67 -15.15 0.92 -25.38
C LEU A 67 -14.04 0.20 -24.61
N GLY A 68 -12.88 0.84 -24.42
CA GLY A 68 -11.76 0.27 -23.68
C GLY A 68 -12.11 -0.04 -22.23
N ILE A 69 -12.83 0.87 -21.56
CA ILE A 69 -13.31 0.65 -20.18
C ILE A 69 -14.27 -0.54 -20.13
N LYS A 70 -15.25 -0.58 -21.02
CA LYS A 70 -16.20 -1.70 -21.08
C LYS A 70 -15.49 -3.04 -21.32
N TRP A 71 -14.56 -3.06 -22.26
CA TRP A 71 -13.81 -4.28 -22.56
C TRP A 71 -12.99 -4.74 -21.37
N MET A 72 -12.30 -3.81 -20.70
CA MET A 72 -11.48 -4.11 -19.53
C MET A 72 -12.31 -4.65 -18.35
N VAL A 73 -13.52 -4.12 -18.13
CA VAL A 73 -14.45 -4.61 -17.09
C VAL A 73 -14.93 -6.03 -17.43
N LEU A 74 -15.21 -6.33 -18.71
CA LEU A 74 -15.67 -7.66 -19.14
C LEU A 74 -14.59 -8.75 -19.00
N PHE A 75 -13.32 -8.39 -19.21
CA PHE A 75 -12.20 -9.35 -19.21
C PHE A 75 -11.43 -9.40 -17.89
N ASN A 76 -11.69 -8.47 -16.97
CA ASN A 76 -10.99 -8.43 -15.69
C ASN A 76 -11.70 -9.34 -14.68
N SER A 77 -11.40 -10.64 -14.73
CA SER A 77 -11.79 -11.58 -13.67
C SER A 77 -11.03 -11.22 -12.39
N ALA A 78 -11.76 -10.74 -11.38
CA ALA A 78 -11.20 -10.49 -10.06
C ALA A 78 -10.64 -11.80 -9.48
N HIS A 79 -9.34 -11.96 -9.51
CA HIS A 79 -8.68 -13.04 -8.77
C HIS A 79 -8.93 -12.83 -7.28
N LYS A 80 -9.65 -13.75 -6.64
CA LYS A 80 -9.78 -13.79 -5.19
C LYS A 80 -8.44 -14.24 -4.61
N ILE A 81 -7.61 -13.30 -4.19
CA ILE A 81 -6.41 -13.64 -3.44
C ILE A 81 -6.82 -13.89 -1.99
N THR A 82 -6.65 -15.11 -1.55
CA THR A 82 -6.80 -15.47 -0.13
C THR A 82 -5.63 -14.89 0.65
N PRO A 83 -5.88 -14.13 1.73
CA PRO A 83 -4.82 -13.63 2.60
C PRO A 83 -3.98 -14.81 3.10
N LYS A 84 -2.66 -14.72 2.97
CA LYS A 84 -1.75 -15.72 3.55
C LYS A 84 -1.80 -15.61 5.07
N LYS A 85 -1.95 -16.74 5.75
CA LYS A 85 -1.74 -16.81 7.20
C LYS A 85 -0.23 -16.91 7.46
N PRO A 86 0.31 -16.11 8.37
CA PRO A 86 1.71 -16.22 8.74
C PRO A 86 1.98 -17.57 9.44
N SER A 87 3.17 -18.09 9.27
CA SER A 87 3.64 -19.30 9.97
C SER A 87 3.98 -19.00 11.44
N LEU A 88 4.52 -17.82 11.70
CA LEU A 88 4.91 -17.32 13.02
C LEU A 88 4.92 -15.79 12.99
N SER A 89 4.51 -15.15 14.09
CA SER A 89 4.60 -13.70 14.26
C SER A 89 5.79 -13.37 15.15
N LEU A 90 6.70 -12.53 14.65
CA LEU A 90 7.91 -12.06 15.34
C LEU A 90 7.75 -10.57 15.66
N LEU A 91 7.98 -10.19 16.92
CA LEU A 91 7.94 -8.80 17.38
C LEU A 91 9.37 -8.29 17.64
N PHE A 92 9.76 -7.25 16.93
CA PHE A 92 11.02 -6.53 17.13
C PHE A 92 10.74 -5.27 17.96
N SER A 93 10.90 -5.38 19.27
CA SER A 93 10.76 -4.29 20.24
C SER A 93 11.74 -4.47 21.37
N LYS A 94 12.30 -3.36 21.87
CA LYS A 94 13.14 -3.35 23.10
C LYS A 94 12.30 -3.30 24.37
N ASP A 95 11.10 -2.75 24.26
CA ASP A 95 10.13 -2.60 25.36
C ASP A 95 8.74 -2.96 24.83
N PRO A 96 8.42 -4.28 24.74
CA PRO A 96 7.18 -4.76 24.14
C PRO A 96 5.96 -4.34 24.95
N ASP A 97 4.94 -3.80 24.28
CA ASP A 97 3.65 -3.53 24.91
C ASP A 97 2.98 -4.85 25.35
N GLN A 98 2.70 -4.97 26.64
CA GLN A 98 2.13 -6.19 27.22
C GLN A 98 0.77 -6.56 26.61
N LYS A 99 -0.08 -5.57 26.31
CA LYS A 99 -1.40 -5.81 25.68
C LYS A 99 -1.26 -6.37 24.27
N LEU A 100 -0.26 -5.88 23.52
CA LEU A 100 0.07 -6.44 22.20
C LEU A 100 0.51 -7.89 22.33
N VAL A 101 1.42 -8.18 23.29
CA VAL A 101 1.94 -9.53 23.53
C VAL A 101 0.81 -10.46 23.94
N GLU A 102 -0.06 -10.08 24.87
CA GLU A 102 -1.20 -10.88 25.30
C GLU A 102 -2.20 -11.17 24.17
N LYS A 103 -2.44 -10.16 23.31
CA LYS A 103 -3.44 -10.29 22.24
C LYS A 103 -2.96 -11.13 21.06
N LEU A 104 -1.72 -10.95 20.63
CA LEU A 104 -1.20 -11.57 19.41
C LEU A 104 -0.25 -12.73 19.67
N ASN A 105 0.23 -12.88 20.90
CA ASN A 105 1.19 -13.90 21.31
C ASN A 105 2.40 -14.03 20.35
N PRO A 106 3.05 -12.93 19.96
CA PRO A 106 4.20 -12.98 19.08
C PRO A 106 5.42 -13.50 19.81
N VAL A 107 6.36 -14.09 19.10
CA VAL A 107 7.71 -14.35 19.62
C VAL A 107 8.49 -13.04 19.62
N ILE A 108 9.06 -12.67 20.76
CA ILE A 108 9.95 -11.51 20.83
C ILE A 108 11.28 -11.90 20.23
N ALA A 109 11.63 -11.29 19.09
CA ALA A 109 12.87 -11.57 18.37
C ALA A 109 13.95 -10.55 18.71
N SER A 110 15.16 -11.04 18.89
CA SER A 110 16.35 -10.24 19.20
C SER A 110 17.20 -9.93 18.00
N SER A 111 17.16 -10.78 16.96
CA SER A 111 17.92 -10.65 15.73
C SER A 111 17.05 -10.87 14.50
N PHE A 112 17.31 -10.11 13.45
CA PHE A 112 16.67 -10.33 12.14
C PHE A 112 17.07 -11.66 11.48
N ASP A 113 18.11 -12.32 11.98
CA ASP A 113 18.48 -13.67 11.55
C ASP A 113 17.45 -14.75 11.95
N GLU A 114 16.51 -14.39 12.82
CA GLU A 114 15.41 -15.28 13.21
C GLU A 114 14.27 -15.30 12.18
N VAL A 115 14.22 -14.32 11.29
CA VAL A 115 13.17 -14.22 10.26
C VAL A 115 13.30 -15.35 9.23
N ARG A 116 12.19 -16.01 8.97
CA ARG A 116 12.07 -17.08 7.95
C ARG A 116 10.95 -16.75 6.96
N ALA A 117 11.01 -17.38 5.82
CA ALA A 117 9.99 -17.24 4.79
C ALA A 117 8.59 -17.51 5.34
N GLY A 118 7.64 -16.61 5.02
CA GLY A 118 6.26 -16.69 5.46
C GLY A 118 6.01 -16.25 6.91
N ASN A 119 7.02 -15.70 7.61
CA ASN A 119 6.78 -15.08 8.92
C ASN A 119 6.03 -13.76 8.78
N GLU A 120 5.34 -13.38 9.85
CA GLU A 120 4.89 -12.02 10.07
C GLU A 120 5.92 -11.28 10.94
N VAL A 121 6.37 -10.14 10.48
CA VAL A 121 7.34 -9.29 11.18
C VAL A 121 6.62 -8.04 11.67
N ILE A 122 6.60 -7.84 12.97
CA ILE A 122 6.00 -6.69 13.63
C ILE A 122 7.13 -5.78 14.11
N PHE A 123 7.19 -4.57 13.57
CA PHE A 123 8.17 -3.56 13.97
C PHE A 123 7.57 -2.60 14.98
N ASP A 124 8.28 -2.36 16.07
CA ASP A 124 7.99 -1.26 16.99
C ASP A 124 8.73 0.01 16.53
N ALA A 125 7.96 0.99 16.06
CA ALA A 125 8.52 2.27 15.60
C ALA A 125 8.95 3.20 16.76
N ALA A 126 8.74 2.83 18.02
CA ALA A 126 9.34 3.55 19.13
C ALA A 126 10.84 3.26 19.25
N GLY A 127 11.27 2.03 18.95
CA GLY A 127 12.65 1.58 19.03
C GLY A 127 13.36 1.47 17.68
N THR A 128 12.63 1.52 16.56
CA THR A 128 13.18 1.31 15.21
C THR A 128 12.79 2.46 14.28
N SER A 129 13.75 3.06 13.59
CA SER A 129 13.47 4.14 12.64
C SER A 129 12.72 3.63 11.41
N PHE A 130 11.86 4.46 10.80
CA PHE A 130 11.15 4.10 9.57
C PHE A 130 12.13 3.75 8.43
N LYS A 131 13.28 4.41 8.34
CA LYS A 131 14.31 4.02 7.37
C LYS A 131 14.74 2.58 7.57
N SER A 132 15.08 2.18 8.81
CA SER A 132 15.48 0.81 9.11
C SER A 132 14.34 -0.19 8.85
N ILE A 133 13.11 0.17 9.18
CA ILE A 133 11.92 -0.66 8.88
C ILE A 133 11.82 -0.91 7.37
N ILE A 134 11.92 0.14 6.56
CA ILE A 134 11.85 0.05 5.10
C ILE A 134 12.98 -0.81 4.55
N ASP A 135 14.21 -0.61 5.01
CA ASP A 135 15.37 -1.39 4.59
C ASP A 135 15.17 -2.89 4.86
N HIS A 136 14.65 -3.25 6.05
CA HIS A 136 14.32 -4.64 6.38
C HIS A 136 13.13 -5.19 5.59
N MET A 137 12.08 -4.39 5.36
CA MET A 137 10.96 -4.79 4.52
C MET A 137 11.42 -5.10 3.09
N GLN A 138 12.32 -4.31 2.53
CA GLN A 138 12.92 -4.56 1.22
C GLN A 138 13.76 -5.83 1.23
N PHE A 139 14.61 -6.01 2.24
CA PHE A 139 15.46 -7.19 2.37
C PHE A 139 14.67 -8.50 2.44
N PHE A 140 13.56 -8.52 3.20
CA PHE A 140 12.71 -9.69 3.36
C PHE A 140 11.58 -9.80 2.33
N SER A 141 11.48 -8.89 1.37
CA SER A 141 10.38 -8.87 0.39
C SER A 141 10.26 -10.15 -0.42
N GLU A 142 11.38 -10.75 -0.81
CA GLU A 142 11.43 -11.99 -1.59
C GLU A 142 11.10 -13.23 -0.76
N GLN A 143 11.18 -13.16 0.55
CA GLN A 143 10.90 -14.26 1.48
C GLN A 143 9.41 -14.43 1.79
N GLN A 144 8.53 -13.67 1.11
CA GLN A 144 7.08 -13.71 1.30
C GLN A 144 6.65 -13.41 2.76
N CYS A 145 7.43 -12.64 3.49
CA CYS A 145 7.08 -12.18 4.82
C CYS A 145 5.93 -11.18 4.77
N LEU A 146 5.15 -11.15 5.85
CA LEU A 146 4.13 -10.13 6.10
C LEU A 146 4.70 -9.10 7.07
N PHE A 147 4.30 -7.84 6.90
CA PHE A 147 4.86 -6.76 7.71
C PHE A 147 3.76 -5.97 8.41
N LYS A 148 3.96 -5.73 9.70
CA LYS A 148 3.14 -4.84 10.51
C LYS A 148 4.01 -3.88 11.28
N ILE A 149 3.45 -2.71 11.59
CA ILE A 149 4.16 -1.67 12.33
C ILE A 149 3.27 -1.21 13.48
N GLN A 150 3.83 -1.17 14.66
CA GLN A 150 3.28 -0.45 15.80
C GLN A 150 3.82 0.99 15.73
N PRO A 151 2.98 2.00 15.44
CA PRO A 151 3.42 3.38 15.49
C PRO A 151 3.75 3.79 16.92
N LYS A 152 4.66 4.74 17.07
CA LYS A 152 5.07 5.24 18.39
C LYS A 152 3.88 5.77 19.19
N ASN A 153 3.77 5.36 20.43
CA ASN A 153 2.71 5.77 21.38
C ASN A 153 1.30 5.40 20.92
N CYS A 154 1.13 4.32 20.18
CA CYS A 154 -0.17 3.85 19.71
C CYS A 154 -0.49 2.46 20.25
N SER A 155 -1.78 2.24 20.60
CA SER A 155 -2.32 0.95 21.03
C SER A 155 -2.89 0.14 19.85
N TYR A 156 -2.20 0.16 18.71
CA TYR A 156 -2.58 -0.60 17.54
C TYR A 156 -1.36 -0.88 16.66
N ILE A 157 -1.48 -1.92 15.85
CA ILE A 157 -0.56 -2.18 14.75
C ILE A 157 -1.27 -2.02 13.42
N ILE A 158 -0.53 -1.62 12.40
CA ILE A 158 -1.01 -1.47 11.03
C ILE A 158 -0.15 -2.29 10.07
N GLY A 159 -0.79 -2.87 9.07
CA GLY A 159 -0.10 -3.64 8.05
C GLY A 159 -1.05 -4.16 6.97
N SER A 160 -0.56 -5.04 6.14
CA SER A 160 -1.36 -5.71 5.13
C SER A 160 -0.84 -7.12 4.88
N SER A 161 -1.74 -8.07 4.81
CA SER A 161 -1.45 -9.46 4.49
C SER A 161 -1.50 -9.74 2.98
N SER A 162 -1.80 -8.72 2.17
CA SER A 162 -1.95 -8.85 0.72
C SER A 162 -1.77 -7.50 0.04
N THR A 163 -1.25 -7.54 -1.19
CA THR A 163 -1.16 -6.35 -2.05
C THR A 163 -2.51 -5.91 -2.61
N ASP A 164 -3.52 -6.77 -2.57
CA ASP A 164 -4.83 -6.57 -3.20
C ASP A 164 -5.97 -6.35 -2.20
N THR A 165 -5.65 -6.29 -0.90
CA THR A 165 -6.62 -5.97 0.16
C THR A 165 -6.28 -4.64 0.82
N LYS A 166 -7.26 -4.03 1.46
CA LYS A 166 -7.00 -2.89 2.33
C LYS A 166 -6.06 -3.31 3.45
N GLY A 167 -5.22 -2.37 3.87
CA GLY A 167 -4.46 -2.54 5.10
C GLY A 167 -5.40 -2.81 6.29
N GLU A 168 -4.90 -3.52 7.25
CA GLU A 168 -5.61 -3.85 8.48
C GLU A 168 -5.05 -3.05 9.66
N VAL A 169 -5.92 -2.71 10.59
CA VAL A 169 -5.58 -2.10 11.87
C VAL A 169 -6.03 -3.05 12.97
N ILE A 170 -5.09 -3.50 13.78
CA ILE A 170 -5.37 -4.38 14.93
C ILE A 170 -5.11 -3.56 16.19
N GLN A 171 -6.18 -3.23 16.92
CA GLN A 171 -6.09 -2.56 18.22
C GLN A 171 -5.80 -3.59 19.33
N PHE A 172 -5.15 -3.18 20.41
CA PHE A 172 -4.87 -4.00 21.60
C PHE A 172 -4.92 -3.19 22.88
#